data_4530d41a605c7652497a9e70beb87a16
#
_entry.id   4530d41a605c7652497a9e70beb87a16
#
_cell.length_a   1.000
_cell.length_b   1.000
_cell.length_c   1.000
_cell.angle_alpha   90.00
_cell.angle_beta   90.00
_cell.angle_gamma   90.00
#
_symmetry.space_group_name_H-M   'P 1'
#
loop_
_entity.id
_entity.type
_entity.pdbx_description
1 polymer ?
#
loop_
_entity_poly.entity_id
_entity_poly.type
_entity_poly.pdbx_seq_one_letter_code
_entity_poly.pdbx_strand_id
1 'polypeptide(L)'
;MEKVTAKVDGIWSSAYKVVANINNILENLETNGGCVTPPVYAQLKAECLGLRAFIHFDLLRLFGWGNLKERPDMLNRLCIPYAFQYTKEIVPQVTVGTALEYMEKDLTEAEKLISHDVATSRFTFNYYALLATRMRIAMWKGDYSVARKYAENLLNYETDFAWVSRNALETSYPENRDLTFSSEYLFGIYNRLLLNIL
;
A
#
# COMPACT_ATOMS: atom_id res chain seq x y z
N MET A 1 -5.60 -0.68 -29.88
CA MET A 1 -5.47 -1.80 -28.93
C MET A 1 -4.05 -1.93 -28.40
N GLU A 2 -3.01 -1.96 -29.22
CA GLU A 2 -1.60 -2.08 -28.80
C GLU A 2 -1.13 -1.06 -27.75
N LYS A 3 -1.54 0.21 -27.85
CA LYS A 3 -1.17 1.26 -26.87
C LYS A 3 -1.75 1.01 -25.47
N VAL A 4 -2.92 0.39 -25.36
CA VAL A 4 -3.54 0.08 -24.06
C VAL A 4 -2.82 -1.11 -23.43
N THR A 5 -2.56 -2.17 -24.21
CA THR A 5 -1.81 -3.34 -23.75
C THR A 5 -0.43 -2.93 -23.22
N ALA A 6 0.32 -2.12 -23.97
CA ALA A 6 1.63 -1.64 -23.54
C ALA A 6 1.58 -0.83 -22.22
N LYS A 7 0.51 -0.05 -21.98
CA LYS A 7 0.33 0.66 -20.71
C LYS A 7 0.03 -0.28 -19.55
N VAL A 8 -0.81 -1.28 -19.78
CA VAL A 8 -1.16 -2.30 -18.78
C VAL A 8 0.07 -3.13 -18.40
N ASP A 9 0.83 -3.58 -19.41
CA ASP A 9 2.09 -4.29 -19.20
C ASP A 9 3.13 -3.42 -18.47
N GLY A 10 3.15 -2.13 -18.75
CA GLY A 10 3.98 -1.14 -18.06
C GLY A 10 3.64 -1.02 -16.58
N ILE A 11 2.34 -1.00 -16.21
CA ILE A 11 1.90 -0.98 -14.80
C ILE A 11 2.36 -2.25 -14.08
N TRP A 12 2.11 -3.42 -14.67
CA TRP A 12 2.53 -4.70 -14.13
C TRP A 12 4.03 -4.75 -13.88
N SER A 13 4.81 -4.47 -14.91
CA SER A 13 6.29 -4.53 -14.85
C SER A 13 6.86 -3.55 -13.84
N SER A 14 6.32 -2.32 -13.79
CA SER A 14 6.77 -1.30 -12.84
C SER A 14 6.47 -1.68 -11.41
N ALA A 15 5.27 -2.21 -11.12
CA ALA A 15 4.88 -2.64 -9.79
C ALA A 15 5.78 -3.80 -9.30
N TYR A 16 6.02 -4.83 -10.12
CA TYR A 16 6.92 -5.93 -9.74
C TYR A 16 8.39 -5.51 -9.62
N LYS A 17 8.83 -4.51 -10.38
CA LYS A 17 10.17 -3.93 -10.19
C LYS A 17 10.30 -3.27 -8.81
N VAL A 18 9.26 -2.59 -8.34
CA VAL A 18 9.24 -2.01 -6.98
C VAL A 18 9.22 -3.13 -5.93
N VAL A 19 8.40 -4.17 -6.11
CA VAL A 19 8.37 -5.34 -5.22
C VAL A 19 9.74 -6.01 -5.15
N ALA A 20 10.43 -6.19 -6.27
CA ALA A 20 11.77 -6.74 -6.30
C ALA A 20 12.78 -5.89 -5.51
N ASN A 21 12.72 -4.57 -5.63
CA ASN A 21 13.55 -3.66 -4.84
C ASN A 21 13.24 -3.76 -3.34
N ILE A 22 11.96 -3.84 -2.96
CA ILE A 22 11.53 -4.03 -1.57
C ILE A 22 12.12 -5.34 -1.01
N ASN A 23 11.99 -6.44 -1.76
CA ASN A 23 12.53 -7.72 -1.35
C ASN A 23 14.06 -7.69 -1.21
N ASN A 24 14.76 -7.01 -2.13
CA ASN A 24 16.22 -6.81 -2.02
C ASN A 24 16.60 -6.04 -0.74
N ILE A 25 15.81 -5.01 -0.36
CA ILE A 25 16.03 -4.28 0.89
C ILE A 25 15.81 -5.21 2.09
N LEU A 26 14.73 -5.98 2.10
CA LEU A 26 14.42 -6.92 3.18
C LEU A 26 15.52 -7.97 3.37
N GLU A 27 16.02 -8.57 2.28
CA GLU A 27 17.13 -9.52 2.32
C GLU A 27 18.42 -8.88 2.84
N ASN A 28 18.73 -7.65 2.41
CA ASN A 28 19.89 -6.91 2.91
C ASN A 28 19.74 -6.52 4.39
N LEU A 29 18.55 -6.18 4.86
CA LEU A 29 18.30 -5.95 6.27
C LEU A 29 18.52 -7.21 7.13
N GLU A 30 18.17 -8.38 6.61
CA GLU A 30 18.40 -9.65 7.31
C GLU A 30 19.88 -10.04 7.36
N THR A 31 20.62 -9.80 6.28
CA THR A 31 22.04 -10.18 6.18
C THR A 31 23.00 -9.15 6.78
N ASN A 32 22.66 -7.86 6.66
CA ASN A 32 23.53 -6.73 7.02
C ASN A 32 22.90 -5.78 8.02
N GLY A 33 21.80 -6.16 8.69
CA GLY A 33 21.03 -5.28 9.59
C GLY A 33 21.83 -4.74 10.79
N GLY A 34 22.96 -5.36 11.13
CA GLY A 34 23.89 -4.83 12.14
C GLY A 34 24.57 -3.50 11.78
N CYS A 35 24.46 -3.04 10.53
CA CYS A 35 24.98 -1.74 10.08
C CYS A 35 24.07 -0.56 10.43
N VAL A 36 22.83 -0.83 10.88
CA VAL A 36 21.86 0.20 11.27
C VAL A 36 21.41 0.02 12.73
N THR A 37 20.97 1.10 13.36
CA THR A 37 20.46 1.00 14.72
C THR A 37 19.15 0.21 14.78
N PRO A 38 18.84 -0.49 15.91
CA PRO A 38 17.63 -1.29 16.02
C PRO A 38 16.33 -0.55 15.69
N PRO A 39 16.11 0.71 16.09
CA PRO A 39 14.91 1.47 15.70
C PRO A 39 14.82 1.72 14.18
N VAL A 40 15.94 2.04 13.54
CA VAL A 40 16.01 2.25 12.08
C VAL A 40 15.75 0.94 11.34
N TYR A 41 16.33 -0.16 11.82
CA TYR A 41 16.06 -1.50 11.28
C TYR A 41 14.58 -1.84 11.33
N ALA A 42 13.95 -1.68 12.51
CA ALA A 42 12.54 -1.98 12.71
C ALA A 42 11.64 -1.14 11.77
N GLN A 43 11.91 0.16 11.70
CA GLN A 43 11.14 1.08 10.86
C GLN A 43 11.29 0.73 9.36
N LEU A 44 12.49 0.53 8.86
CA LEU A 44 12.73 0.17 7.46
C LEU A 44 12.08 -1.17 7.10
N LYS A 45 12.17 -2.16 7.99
CA LYS A 45 11.52 -3.47 7.79
C LYS A 45 10.00 -3.32 7.74
N ALA A 46 9.41 -2.54 8.64
CA ALA A 46 7.99 -2.28 8.67
C ALA A 46 7.49 -1.58 7.40
N GLU A 47 8.19 -0.54 6.96
CA GLU A 47 7.87 0.18 5.72
C GLU A 47 7.94 -0.74 4.50
N CYS A 48 8.97 -1.56 4.39
CA CYS A 48 9.14 -2.51 3.29
C CYS A 48 8.00 -3.57 3.28
N LEU A 49 7.66 -4.16 4.42
CA LEU A 49 6.57 -5.13 4.51
C LEU A 49 5.22 -4.50 4.17
N GLY A 50 4.94 -3.31 4.71
CA GLY A 50 3.72 -2.57 4.43
C GLY A 50 3.58 -2.18 2.96
N LEU A 51 4.65 -1.66 2.34
CA LEU A 51 4.68 -1.33 0.92
C LEU A 51 4.53 -2.57 0.04
N ARG A 52 5.12 -3.71 0.42
CA ARG A 52 4.95 -4.96 -0.32
C ARG A 52 3.49 -5.40 -0.35
N ALA A 53 2.82 -5.38 0.79
CA ALA A 53 1.39 -5.68 0.88
C ALA A 53 0.54 -4.67 0.08
N PHE A 54 0.83 -3.38 0.19
CA PHE A 54 0.12 -2.30 -0.52
C PHE A 54 0.20 -2.48 -2.04
N ILE A 55 1.40 -2.72 -2.59
CA ILE A 55 1.59 -2.88 -4.04
C ILE A 55 0.96 -4.17 -4.55
N HIS A 56 1.09 -5.29 -3.82
CA HIS A 56 0.42 -6.52 -4.21
C HIS A 56 -1.12 -6.38 -4.15
N PHE A 57 -1.65 -5.59 -3.20
CA PHE A 57 -3.08 -5.31 -3.17
C PHE A 57 -3.54 -4.52 -4.39
N ASP A 58 -2.80 -3.51 -4.82
CA ASP A 58 -3.14 -2.78 -6.05
C ASP A 58 -3.01 -3.68 -7.30
N LEU A 59 -2.00 -4.55 -7.37
CA LEU A 59 -1.91 -5.57 -8.42
C LEU A 59 -3.10 -6.54 -8.39
N LEU A 60 -3.51 -7.00 -7.21
CA LEU A 60 -4.67 -7.89 -7.06
C LEU A 60 -5.96 -7.21 -7.53
N ARG A 61 -6.15 -5.93 -7.23
CA ARG A 61 -7.33 -5.16 -7.67
C ARG A 61 -7.38 -4.96 -9.19
N LEU A 62 -6.22 -4.80 -9.82
CA LEU A 62 -6.11 -4.56 -11.26
C LEU A 62 -6.14 -5.85 -12.09
N PHE A 63 -5.56 -6.92 -11.60
CA PHE A 63 -5.29 -8.14 -12.37
C PHE A 63 -5.91 -9.40 -11.78
N GLY A 64 -6.54 -9.30 -10.61
CA GLY A 64 -7.18 -10.42 -9.93
C GLY A 64 -8.70 -10.41 -10.03
N TRP A 65 -9.34 -11.22 -9.20
CA TRP A 65 -10.78 -11.40 -9.15
C TRP A 65 -11.37 -10.69 -7.94
N GLY A 66 -12.38 -9.84 -8.17
CA GLY A 66 -13.09 -9.09 -7.15
C GLY A 66 -14.48 -9.64 -6.85
N ASN A 67 -15.32 -8.81 -6.20
CA ASN A 67 -16.70 -9.13 -5.81
C ASN A 67 -16.80 -10.36 -4.87
N LEU A 68 -15.85 -10.46 -3.93
CA LEU A 68 -15.69 -11.64 -3.09
C LEU A 68 -16.88 -11.89 -2.15
N LYS A 69 -17.62 -10.84 -1.80
CA LYS A 69 -18.80 -10.94 -0.94
C LYS A 69 -19.90 -11.77 -1.61
N GLU A 70 -20.17 -11.53 -2.88
CA GLU A 70 -21.21 -12.22 -3.64
C GLU A 70 -20.67 -13.46 -4.37
N ARG A 71 -19.38 -13.47 -4.62
CA ARG A 71 -18.68 -14.54 -5.34
C ARG A 71 -17.51 -15.09 -4.51
N PRO A 72 -17.77 -15.77 -3.37
CA PRO A 72 -16.72 -16.33 -2.52
C PRO A 72 -15.88 -17.41 -3.23
N ASP A 73 -16.40 -18.02 -4.29
CA ASP A 73 -15.68 -18.95 -5.17
C ASP A 73 -14.45 -18.30 -5.82
N MET A 74 -14.43 -16.98 -5.98
CA MET A 74 -13.29 -16.24 -6.52
C MET A 74 -12.05 -16.32 -5.63
N LEU A 75 -12.19 -16.59 -4.34
CA LEU A 75 -11.06 -16.80 -3.43
C LEU A 75 -10.13 -17.94 -3.89
N ASN A 76 -10.67 -18.94 -4.57
CA ASN A 76 -9.92 -20.10 -5.07
C ASN A 76 -9.33 -19.90 -6.48
N ARG A 77 -9.59 -18.77 -7.12
CA ARG A 77 -9.06 -18.46 -8.44
C ARG A 77 -7.62 -17.98 -8.38
N LEU A 78 -6.79 -18.49 -9.27
CA LEU A 78 -5.42 -17.98 -9.46
C LEU A 78 -5.49 -16.52 -9.91
N CYS A 79 -4.59 -15.71 -9.37
CA CYS A 79 -4.54 -14.27 -9.66
C CYS A 79 -3.12 -13.80 -9.96
N ILE A 80 -2.46 -13.21 -8.99
CA ILE A 80 -1.13 -12.61 -9.14
C ILE A 80 -0.07 -13.48 -8.46
N PRO A 81 1.19 -13.46 -8.91
CA PRO A 81 2.31 -13.92 -8.10
C PRO A 81 2.46 -13.08 -6.84
N TYR A 82 2.73 -13.71 -5.69
CA TYR A 82 3.16 -12.98 -4.50
C TYR A 82 4.64 -13.23 -4.26
N ALA A 83 5.47 -12.22 -4.56
CA ALA A 83 6.91 -12.37 -4.52
C ALA A 83 7.48 -11.97 -3.15
N PHE A 84 8.15 -12.92 -2.49
CA PHE A 84 8.80 -12.73 -1.18
C PHE A 84 10.31 -12.50 -1.27
N GLN A 85 10.92 -12.83 -2.40
CA GLN A 85 12.37 -12.85 -2.57
C GLN A 85 12.79 -11.99 -3.78
N TYR A 86 14.01 -11.48 -3.71
CA TYR A 86 14.67 -10.88 -4.85
C TYR A 86 15.29 -12.01 -5.71
N THR A 87 14.53 -12.45 -6.71
CA THR A 87 14.93 -13.58 -7.56
C THR A 87 14.73 -13.29 -9.04
N LYS A 88 15.49 -13.99 -9.88
CA LYS A 88 15.29 -14.03 -11.35
C LYS A 88 14.36 -15.19 -11.76
N GLU A 89 13.98 -16.04 -10.83
CA GLU A 89 13.11 -17.17 -11.11
C GLU A 89 11.66 -16.72 -11.28
N ILE A 90 10.90 -17.52 -12.01
CA ILE A 90 9.47 -17.27 -12.21
C ILE A 90 8.73 -17.60 -10.92
N VAL A 91 8.08 -16.59 -10.33
CA VAL A 91 7.21 -16.77 -9.17
C VAL A 91 5.84 -17.21 -9.66
N PRO A 92 5.30 -18.36 -9.21
CA PRO A 92 4.00 -18.83 -9.64
C PRO A 92 2.86 -17.97 -9.13
N GLN A 93 1.75 -17.95 -9.86
CA GLN A 93 0.52 -17.34 -9.39
C GLN A 93 -0.01 -18.06 -8.15
N VAL A 94 -0.58 -17.29 -7.24
CA VAL A 94 -1.31 -17.83 -6.08
C VAL A 94 -2.81 -17.54 -6.21
N THR A 95 -3.62 -18.18 -5.36
CA THR A 95 -5.05 -17.87 -5.33
C THR A 95 -5.31 -16.50 -4.70
N VAL A 96 -6.48 -15.93 -4.97
CA VAL A 96 -6.90 -14.66 -4.34
C VAL A 96 -6.87 -14.76 -2.81
N GLY A 97 -7.38 -15.87 -2.26
CA GLY A 97 -7.35 -16.12 -0.81
C GLY A 97 -5.93 -16.12 -0.26
N THR A 98 -5.04 -16.89 -0.89
CA THR A 98 -3.63 -16.97 -0.50
C THR A 98 -2.92 -15.61 -0.61
N ALA A 99 -3.18 -14.84 -1.67
CA ALA A 99 -2.61 -13.50 -1.81
C ALA A 99 -3.04 -12.58 -0.66
N LEU A 100 -4.33 -12.62 -0.27
CA LEU A 100 -4.85 -11.84 0.86
C LEU A 100 -4.24 -12.27 2.20
N GLU A 101 -4.04 -13.58 2.42
CA GLU A 101 -3.37 -14.10 3.62
C GLU A 101 -1.93 -13.61 3.71
N TYR A 102 -1.20 -13.60 2.60
CA TYR A 102 0.18 -13.11 2.54
C TYR A 102 0.26 -11.60 2.80
N MET A 103 -0.67 -10.80 2.25
CA MET A 103 -0.77 -9.37 2.55
C MET A 103 -1.01 -9.13 4.04
N GLU A 104 -1.95 -9.88 4.64
CA GLU A 104 -2.25 -9.75 6.07
C GLU A 104 -1.07 -10.16 6.96
N LYS A 105 -0.32 -11.18 6.56
CA LYS A 105 0.92 -11.57 7.23
C LYS A 105 1.95 -10.43 7.20
N ASP A 106 2.18 -9.84 6.03
CA ASP A 106 3.12 -8.72 5.89
C ASP A 106 2.67 -7.51 6.73
N LEU A 107 1.39 -7.16 6.71
CA LEU A 107 0.84 -6.05 7.49
C LEU A 107 0.91 -6.33 9.00
N THR A 108 0.70 -7.57 9.43
CA THR A 108 0.79 -7.96 10.84
C THR A 108 2.23 -7.89 11.36
N GLU A 109 3.20 -8.31 10.56
CA GLU A 109 4.60 -8.17 10.94
C GLU A 109 5.05 -6.70 10.89
N ALA A 110 4.58 -5.92 9.91
CA ALA A 110 4.84 -4.48 9.86
C ALA A 110 4.31 -3.75 11.10
N GLU A 111 3.09 -4.08 11.56
CA GLU A 111 2.45 -3.45 12.71
C GLU A 111 3.24 -3.62 14.02
N LYS A 112 3.92 -4.74 14.19
CA LYS A 112 4.76 -5.00 15.39
C LYS A 112 6.01 -4.12 15.44
N LEU A 113 6.44 -3.59 14.31
CA LEU A 113 7.71 -2.91 14.13
C LEU A 113 7.56 -1.42 13.87
N ILE A 114 6.44 -1.00 13.29
CA ILE A 114 6.21 0.37 12.85
C ILE A 114 6.01 1.29 14.06
N SER A 115 6.65 2.45 14.05
CA SER A 115 6.42 3.46 15.09
C SER A 115 5.01 4.05 14.95
N HIS A 116 4.36 4.25 16.09
CA HIS A 116 3.09 4.95 16.18
C HIS A 116 3.28 6.47 16.34
N ASP A 117 4.52 6.96 16.33
CA ASP A 117 4.80 8.39 16.44
C ASP A 117 4.26 9.15 15.23
N VAL A 118 3.50 10.17 15.52
CA VAL A 118 2.81 11.05 14.57
C VAL A 118 3.77 11.85 13.68
N ALA A 119 4.98 12.06 14.14
CA ALA A 119 6.00 12.85 13.44
C ALA A 119 6.55 12.18 12.16
N THR A 120 6.06 11.00 11.80
CA THR A 120 6.49 10.31 10.59
C THR A 120 6.02 11.03 9.32
N SER A 121 6.91 11.07 8.35
CA SER A 121 6.62 11.68 7.05
C SER A 121 5.41 11.01 6.39
N ARG A 122 4.54 11.81 5.78
CA ARG A 122 3.42 11.32 4.94
C ARG A 122 3.88 10.70 3.61
N PHE A 123 5.16 10.80 3.29
CA PHE A 123 5.80 10.20 2.11
C PHE A 123 6.47 8.87 2.41
N THR A 124 6.44 8.40 3.65
CA THR A 124 6.87 7.07 4.06
C THR A 124 5.65 6.24 4.45
N PHE A 125 5.73 4.91 4.29
CA PHE A 125 4.65 4.03 4.72
C PHE A 125 4.60 4.01 6.25
N ASN A 126 3.66 4.74 6.82
CA ASN A 126 3.50 4.97 8.24
C ASN A 126 2.36 4.11 8.85
N TYR A 127 2.15 4.21 10.15
CA TYR A 127 1.11 3.46 10.86
C TYR A 127 -0.30 3.74 10.32
N TYR A 128 -0.60 4.97 9.93
CA TYR A 128 -1.90 5.34 9.34
C TYR A 128 -2.10 4.74 7.95
N ALA A 129 -1.02 4.67 7.17
CA ALA A 129 -1.02 3.98 5.87
C ALA A 129 -1.31 2.49 6.03
N LEU A 130 -0.77 1.86 7.07
CA LEU A 130 -1.03 0.47 7.41
C LEU A 130 -2.51 0.24 7.74
N LEU A 131 -3.10 1.04 8.62
CA LEU A 131 -4.51 0.96 8.98
C LEU A 131 -5.43 1.22 7.77
N ALA A 132 -5.11 2.24 6.98
CA ALA A 132 -5.84 2.56 5.76
C ALA A 132 -5.75 1.42 4.71
N THR A 133 -4.61 0.77 4.59
CA THR A 133 -4.43 -0.39 3.70
C THR A 133 -5.29 -1.56 4.15
N ARG A 134 -5.30 -1.90 5.43
CA ARG A 134 -6.19 -2.93 5.99
C ARG A 134 -7.67 -2.59 5.79
N MET A 135 -8.05 -1.33 6.02
CA MET A 135 -9.41 -0.87 5.76
C MET A 135 -9.80 -1.08 4.29
N ARG A 136 -8.93 -0.70 3.35
CA ARG A 136 -9.16 -0.88 1.89
C ARG A 136 -9.28 -2.35 1.51
N ILE A 137 -8.44 -3.23 2.06
CA ILE A 137 -8.52 -4.69 1.85
C ILE A 137 -9.85 -5.23 2.38
N ALA A 138 -10.25 -4.85 3.59
CA ALA A 138 -11.52 -5.28 4.19
C ALA A 138 -12.72 -4.81 3.35
N MET A 139 -12.73 -3.57 2.89
CA MET A 139 -13.76 -3.04 1.98
C MET A 139 -13.83 -3.84 0.68
N TRP A 140 -12.69 -4.14 0.08
CA TRP A 140 -12.63 -4.89 -1.17
C TRP A 140 -13.11 -6.34 -1.01
N LYS A 141 -12.88 -6.96 0.16
CA LYS A 141 -13.44 -8.26 0.54
C LYS A 141 -14.95 -8.21 0.79
N GLY A 142 -15.54 -7.04 1.01
CA GLY A 142 -16.90 -6.85 1.45
C GLY A 142 -17.11 -7.06 2.95
N ASP A 143 -16.02 -7.10 3.73
CA ASP A 143 -16.06 -7.18 5.19
C ASP A 143 -16.14 -5.78 5.80
N TYR A 144 -17.33 -5.20 5.67
CA TYR A 144 -17.57 -3.82 6.12
C TYR A 144 -17.48 -3.65 7.63
N SER A 145 -17.68 -4.72 8.40
CA SER A 145 -17.55 -4.68 9.85
C SER A 145 -16.11 -4.47 10.27
N VAL A 146 -15.18 -5.16 9.62
CA VAL A 146 -13.73 -5.00 9.85
C VAL A 146 -13.24 -3.66 9.29
N ALA A 147 -13.69 -3.28 8.10
CA ALA A 147 -13.36 -1.97 7.51
C ALA A 147 -13.76 -0.82 8.45
N ARG A 148 -14.95 -0.88 9.05
CA ARG A 148 -15.42 0.11 10.02
C ARG A 148 -14.52 0.20 11.25
N LYS A 149 -14.07 -0.93 11.81
CA LYS A 149 -13.16 -0.94 12.97
C LYS A 149 -11.83 -0.21 12.66
N TYR A 150 -11.27 -0.43 11.47
CA TYR A 150 -10.06 0.27 11.06
C TYR A 150 -10.30 1.76 10.82
N ALA A 151 -11.47 2.13 10.25
CA ALA A 151 -11.84 3.53 10.10
C ALA A 151 -12.01 4.23 11.46
N GLU A 152 -12.71 3.60 12.41
CA GLU A 152 -12.88 4.12 13.78
C GLU A 152 -11.54 4.26 14.50
N ASN A 153 -10.61 3.31 14.29
CA ASN A 153 -9.25 3.42 14.83
C ASN A 153 -8.49 4.60 14.22
N LEU A 154 -8.60 4.83 12.92
CA LEU A 154 -8.00 6.00 12.27
C LEU A 154 -8.57 7.32 12.80
N LEU A 155 -9.87 7.40 13.08
CA LEU A 155 -10.51 8.59 13.63
C LEU A 155 -10.01 8.95 15.04
N ASN A 156 -9.48 7.99 15.81
CA ASN A 156 -8.85 8.29 17.09
C ASN A 156 -7.59 9.18 16.96
N TYR A 157 -7.05 9.29 15.75
CA TYR A 157 -5.89 10.13 15.41
C TYR A 157 -6.28 11.34 14.56
N GLU A 158 -7.54 11.80 14.61
CA GLU A 158 -8.03 12.93 13.81
C GLU A 158 -7.30 14.26 14.10
N THR A 159 -6.68 14.38 15.28
CA THR A 159 -5.85 15.54 15.62
C THR A 159 -4.56 15.62 14.82
N ASP A 160 -4.12 14.51 14.25
CA ASP A 160 -2.85 14.39 13.51
C ASP A 160 -3.01 14.76 12.03
N PHE A 161 -4.25 14.70 11.52
CA PHE A 161 -4.61 15.16 10.20
C PHE A 161 -5.90 15.99 10.27
N ALA A 162 -5.75 17.27 10.00
CA ALA A 162 -6.90 18.17 9.97
C ALA A 162 -7.72 17.93 8.67
N TRP A 163 -9.03 17.92 8.81
CA TRP A 163 -9.93 17.93 7.66
C TRP A 163 -9.74 19.18 6.82
N VAL A 164 -9.81 19.06 5.51
CA VAL A 164 -9.77 20.21 4.61
C VAL A 164 -11.02 21.06 4.85
N SER A 165 -10.81 22.35 5.12
CA SER A 165 -11.94 23.25 5.38
C SER A 165 -12.77 23.48 4.12
N ARG A 166 -14.07 23.75 4.32
CA ARG A 166 -14.98 24.12 3.23
C ARG A 166 -14.45 25.31 2.43
N ASN A 167 -13.88 26.31 3.10
CA ASN A 167 -13.33 27.48 2.44
C ASN A 167 -12.16 27.14 1.50
N ALA A 168 -11.32 26.16 1.87
CA ALA A 168 -10.24 25.68 1.00
C ALA A 168 -10.76 24.94 -0.23
N LEU A 169 -11.92 24.28 -0.14
CA LEU A 169 -12.57 23.61 -1.27
C LEU A 169 -13.28 24.60 -2.21
N GLU A 170 -13.80 25.71 -1.66
CA GLU A 170 -14.58 26.72 -2.39
C GLU A 170 -13.75 27.88 -2.93
N THR A 171 -12.42 27.77 -2.92
CA THR A 171 -11.54 28.85 -3.42
C THR A 171 -11.85 29.20 -4.88
N SER A 172 -11.87 30.49 -5.18
CA SER A 172 -12.14 31.02 -6.51
C SER A 172 -10.95 30.84 -7.47
N TYR A 173 -9.76 30.60 -6.95
CA TYR A 173 -8.53 30.49 -7.72
C TYR A 173 -8.24 29.01 -8.05
N PRO A 174 -8.29 28.60 -9.35
CA PRO A 174 -8.06 27.22 -9.76
C PRO A 174 -6.72 26.64 -9.29
N GLU A 175 -5.68 27.47 -9.24
CA GLU A 175 -4.34 27.09 -8.79
C GLU A 175 -4.29 26.72 -7.31
N ASN A 176 -5.23 27.20 -6.51
CA ASN A 176 -5.34 26.88 -5.08
C ASN A 176 -6.26 25.69 -4.79
N ARG A 177 -6.81 25.05 -5.84
CA ARG A 177 -7.68 23.86 -5.72
C ARG A 177 -6.90 22.55 -5.71
N ASP A 178 -5.58 22.60 -5.93
CA ASP A 178 -4.74 21.42 -5.80
C ASP A 178 -4.60 21.05 -4.32
N LEU A 179 -5.41 20.10 -3.90
CA LEU A 179 -5.41 19.53 -2.54
C LEU A 179 -4.55 18.27 -2.44
N THR A 180 -3.76 17.98 -3.46
CA THR A 180 -2.75 16.93 -3.42
C THR A 180 -1.79 17.23 -2.27
N PHE A 181 -1.60 16.28 -1.37
CA PHE A 181 -0.82 16.46 -0.13
C PHE A 181 -1.43 17.43 0.89
N SER A 182 -2.75 17.62 0.87
CA SER A 182 -3.48 18.36 1.90
C SER A 182 -3.32 17.74 3.30
N SER A 183 -3.87 18.41 4.31
CA SER A 183 -3.83 17.94 5.70
C SER A 183 -4.49 16.57 5.92
N GLU A 184 -5.47 16.19 5.08
CA GLU A 184 -6.16 14.89 5.15
C GLU A 184 -5.32 13.70 4.62
N TYR A 185 -4.17 13.97 4.07
CA TYR A 185 -3.35 12.97 3.41
C TYR A 185 -2.63 12.08 4.44
N LEU A 186 -2.93 10.78 4.45
CA LEU A 186 -2.31 9.82 5.37
C LEU A 186 -0.98 9.30 4.85
N PHE A 187 -0.93 9.01 3.55
CA PHE A 187 0.23 8.47 2.86
C PHE A 187 0.16 8.78 1.38
N GLY A 188 1.28 9.10 0.78
CA GLY A 188 1.39 9.31 -0.65
C GLY A 188 2.77 9.13 -1.23
N ILE A 189 2.77 8.71 -2.48
CA ILE A 189 3.98 8.54 -3.26
C ILE A 189 4.19 9.80 -4.10
N TYR A 190 5.22 10.58 -3.76
CA TYR A 190 5.58 11.76 -4.53
C TYR A 190 6.23 11.35 -5.86
N ASN A 191 5.62 11.76 -6.97
CA ASN A 191 6.18 11.57 -8.30
C ASN A 191 6.48 12.91 -8.97
N ARG A 192 7.74 13.31 -8.97
CA ARG A 192 8.21 14.57 -9.58
C ARG A 192 7.95 14.66 -11.09
N LEU A 193 7.80 13.52 -11.77
CA LEU A 193 7.62 13.48 -13.23
C LEU A 193 6.16 13.70 -13.65
N LEU A 194 5.18 13.59 -12.74
CA LEU A 194 3.77 13.84 -13.04
C LEU A 194 3.51 15.31 -13.38
N LEU A 195 4.27 16.24 -12.82
CA LEU A 195 4.16 17.68 -13.10
C LEU A 195 4.57 18.07 -14.54
N ASN A 196 5.22 17.17 -15.27
CA ASN A 196 5.65 17.42 -16.67
C ASN A 196 4.69 16.83 -17.71
N ILE A 197 3.54 16.27 -17.30
CA ILE A 197 2.58 15.57 -18.18
C ILE A 197 1.28 16.40 -18.34
N LEU A 198 1.10 17.43 -17.53
CA LEU A 198 0.01 18.40 -17.60
C LEU A 198 0.45 19.66 -18.29
#